data_a5c0bbb63edf857fab86223f77f8e586
#
_entry.id   a5c0bbb63edf857fab86223f77f8e586
#
_cell.length_a   1.000
_cell.length_b   1.000
_cell.length_c   1.000
_cell.angle_alpha   90.00
_cell.angle_beta   90.00
_cell.angle_gamma   90.00
#
_symmetry.space_group_name_H-M   'P 1'
#
loop_
_entity.id
_entity.type
_entity.pdbx_description
1 polymer ?
#
loop_
_entity_poly.entity_id
_entity_poly.type
_entity_poly.pdbx_seq_one_letter_code
_entity_poly.pdbx_strand_id
1 'polypeptide(L)'
;MQTECICLGLLTTGPKSGYEIKQFLSGPLNQIMSLSFGTIYPTLNRMLKDELVSCKQKAQDKKPDKKIYSITKKGTKWFKLNLLESSGEWLRSGNYGDQVKSEFLMLILFSEYLPKETTNLIINERLLFAKQILALLQYDGPVTQTGAQMRNTPQGSFLRGLMTNIISSGIDYMEKNRNILGK
;
A
#
# COMPACT_ATOMS: atom_id res chain seq x y z
N MET A 1 -1.93 -10.96 5.55
CA MET A 1 -0.47 -11.04 5.20
C MET A 1 0.33 -10.30 6.25
N GLN A 2 1.43 -10.88 6.73
CA GLN A 2 2.25 -10.31 7.83
C GLN A 2 3.13 -9.16 7.32
N THR A 3 3.44 -8.18 8.19
CA THR A 3 4.30 -7.02 7.87
C THR A 3 5.70 -7.45 7.39
N GLU A 4 6.20 -8.58 7.91
CA GLU A 4 7.46 -9.20 7.50
C GLU A 4 7.48 -9.56 6.01
N CYS A 5 6.42 -10.17 5.52
CA CYS A 5 6.28 -10.52 4.10
C CYS A 5 6.40 -9.27 3.21
N ILE A 6 5.76 -8.19 3.61
CA ILE A 6 5.77 -6.93 2.86
C ILE A 6 7.17 -6.31 2.88
N CYS A 7 7.82 -6.25 4.05
CA CYS A 7 9.18 -5.73 4.18
C CYS A 7 10.20 -6.58 3.38
N LEU A 8 10.10 -7.91 3.46
CA LEU A 8 10.97 -8.80 2.69
C LEU A 8 10.72 -8.68 1.19
N GLY A 9 9.46 -8.57 0.77
CA GLY A 9 9.10 -8.32 -0.62
C GLY A 9 9.73 -7.04 -1.16
N LEU A 10 9.73 -5.96 -0.39
CA LEU A 10 10.42 -4.71 -0.76
C LEU A 10 11.94 -4.92 -0.87
N LEU A 11 12.54 -5.70 0.03
CA LEU A 11 13.98 -5.96 0.04
C LEU A 11 14.43 -6.90 -1.09
N THR A 12 13.53 -7.61 -1.78
CA THR A 12 13.88 -8.36 -3.00
C THR A 12 14.31 -7.45 -4.15
N THR A 13 13.87 -6.19 -4.15
CA THR A 13 14.24 -5.18 -5.16
C THR A 13 15.57 -4.48 -4.84
N GLY A 14 16.29 -4.92 -3.79
CA GLY A 14 17.59 -4.41 -3.38
C GLY A 14 17.63 -3.87 -1.96
N PRO A 15 18.83 -3.57 -1.44
CA PRO A 15 19.04 -3.07 -0.10
C PRO A 15 18.33 -1.73 0.13
N LYS A 16 17.73 -1.54 1.33
CA LYS A 16 16.99 -0.32 1.70
C LYS A 16 17.21 0.04 3.16
N SER A 17 17.17 1.33 3.45
CA SER A 17 17.05 1.78 4.84
C SER A 17 15.63 1.61 5.38
N GLY A 18 15.51 1.58 6.72
CA GLY A 18 14.21 1.60 7.37
C GLY A 18 13.36 2.81 6.99
N TYR A 19 14.00 3.97 6.73
CA TYR A 19 13.33 5.17 6.24
C TYR A 19 12.75 4.97 4.82
N GLU A 20 13.52 4.40 3.89
CA GLU A 20 13.04 4.13 2.52
C GLU A 20 11.89 3.12 2.51
N ILE A 21 11.97 2.08 3.36
CA ILE A 21 10.86 1.13 3.56
C ILE A 21 9.63 1.86 4.09
N LYS A 22 9.80 2.68 5.14
CA LYS A 22 8.72 3.49 5.70
C LYS A 22 8.12 4.43 4.65
N GLN A 23 8.95 5.17 3.91
CA GLN A 23 8.50 6.11 2.89
C GLN A 23 7.71 5.42 1.78
N PHE A 24 8.15 4.25 1.32
CA PHE A 24 7.44 3.45 0.32
C PHE A 24 6.06 3.02 0.84
N LEU A 25 6.00 2.51 2.07
CA LEU A 25 4.76 2.05 2.69
C LEU A 25 3.85 3.20 3.13
N SER A 26 4.39 4.43 3.35
CA SER A 26 3.62 5.64 3.67
C SER A 26 3.01 6.31 2.44
N GLY A 27 3.35 5.86 1.24
CA GLY A 27 2.83 6.38 -0.02
C GLY A 27 1.39 5.92 -0.30
N PRO A 28 0.90 6.08 -1.53
CA PRO A 28 -0.47 5.70 -1.93
C PRO A 28 -0.86 4.26 -1.58
N LEU A 29 0.12 3.35 -1.53
CA LEU A 29 -0.09 1.95 -1.16
C LEU A 29 -0.58 1.77 0.28
N ASN A 30 -0.26 2.69 1.20
CA ASN A 30 -0.74 2.57 2.58
C ASN A 30 -2.25 2.67 2.70
N GLN A 31 -2.86 3.46 1.85
CA GLN A 31 -4.31 3.66 1.84
C GLN A 31 -5.05 2.41 1.35
N ILE A 32 -4.37 1.58 0.56
CA ILE A 32 -4.88 0.30 0.07
C ILE A 32 -4.57 -0.82 1.07
N MET A 33 -3.38 -0.79 1.71
CA MET A 33 -2.89 -1.90 2.53
C MET A 33 -3.10 -1.71 4.04
N SER A 34 -3.55 -0.54 4.49
CA SER A 34 -3.83 -0.19 5.91
C SER A 34 -2.71 -0.60 6.88
N LEU A 35 -1.44 -0.34 6.51
CA LEU A 35 -0.28 -0.73 7.30
C LEU A 35 -0.04 0.25 8.46
N SER A 36 0.17 -0.28 9.65
CA SER A 36 0.57 0.51 10.81
C SER A 36 2.07 0.83 10.77
N PHE A 37 2.42 2.12 10.64
CA PHE A 37 3.83 2.57 10.57
C PHE A 37 4.65 2.33 11.82
N GLY A 38 3.99 2.26 12.99
CA GLY A 38 4.65 1.98 14.27
C GLY A 38 5.31 0.61 14.33
N THR A 39 4.89 -0.32 13.46
CA THR A 39 5.38 -1.70 13.48
C THR A 39 6.62 -1.95 12.61
N ILE A 40 6.99 -1.02 11.71
CA ILE A 40 8.08 -1.25 10.74
C ILE A 40 9.44 -1.47 11.42
N TYR A 41 9.87 -0.57 12.32
CA TYR A 41 11.16 -0.71 13.00
C TYR A 41 11.22 -1.91 13.96
N PRO A 42 10.19 -2.17 14.77
CA PRO A 42 10.10 -3.42 15.53
C PRO A 42 10.19 -4.66 14.64
N THR A 43 9.51 -4.66 13.49
CA THR A 43 9.57 -5.78 12.53
C THR A 43 10.97 -5.96 11.94
N LEU A 44 11.64 -4.88 11.51
CA LEU A 44 13.01 -4.94 11.00
C LEU A 44 13.99 -5.48 12.06
N ASN A 45 13.83 -5.09 13.32
CA ASN A 45 14.66 -5.59 14.42
C ASN A 45 14.42 -7.09 14.67
N ARG A 46 13.15 -7.55 14.62
CA ARG A 46 12.82 -8.98 14.75
C ARG A 46 13.41 -9.77 13.58
N MET A 47 13.22 -9.31 12.34
CA MET A 47 13.77 -9.95 11.15
C MET A 47 15.30 -10.03 11.17
N LEU A 48 15.97 -9.02 11.77
CA LEU A 48 17.42 -9.05 11.98
C LEU A 48 17.82 -10.11 13.00
N LYS A 49 17.11 -10.21 14.13
CA LYS A 49 17.30 -11.25 15.15
C LYS A 49 17.08 -12.65 14.59
N ASP A 50 16.08 -12.80 13.72
CA ASP A 50 15.73 -14.07 13.07
C ASP A 50 16.60 -14.36 11.83
N GLU A 51 17.63 -13.51 11.56
CA GLU A 51 18.55 -13.62 10.43
C GLU A 51 17.87 -13.61 9.04
N LEU A 52 16.63 -13.11 8.95
CA LEU A 52 15.92 -12.96 7.67
C LEU A 52 16.46 -11.79 6.85
N VAL A 53 17.04 -10.80 7.53
CA VAL A 53 17.75 -9.67 6.93
C VAL A 53 19.11 -9.51 7.56
N SER A 54 20.05 -8.93 6.82
CA SER A 54 21.30 -8.39 7.34
C SER A 54 21.22 -6.87 7.41
N CYS A 55 22.03 -6.25 8.27
CA CYS A 55 22.09 -4.81 8.44
C CYS A 55 23.54 -4.33 8.33
N LYS A 56 23.78 -3.33 7.48
CA LYS A 56 25.06 -2.60 7.41
C LYS A 56 24.84 -1.16 7.82
N GLN A 57 25.71 -0.64 8.65
CA GLN A 57 25.75 0.79 8.96
C GLN A 57 26.54 1.51 7.84
N LYS A 58 25.98 2.61 7.36
CA LYS A 58 26.62 3.49 6.40
C LYS A 58 26.82 4.85 7.07
N ALA A 59 28.08 5.21 7.28
CA ALA A 59 28.44 6.52 7.82
C ALA A 59 27.88 7.64 6.93
N GLN A 60 27.41 8.71 7.55
CA GLN A 60 26.93 9.92 6.87
C GLN A 60 27.64 11.14 7.46
N ASP A 61 28.14 12.04 6.59
CA ASP A 61 28.64 13.33 7.04
C ASP A 61 27.52 14.15 7.69
N LYS A 62 27.76 14.57 8.94
CA LYS A 62 26.88 15.45 9.75
C LYS A 62 25.45 14.90 10.02
N LYS A 63 25.21 13.60 9.84
CA LYS A 63 23.93 12.92 10.15
C LYS A 63 24.21 11.59 10.86
N PRO A 64 23.24 11.07 11.66
CA PRO A 64 23.37 9.74 12.25
C PRO A 64 23.56 8.67 11.16
N ASP A 65 24.32 7.63 11.49
CA ASP A 65 24.59 6.51 10.62
C ASP A 65 23.30 5.90 10.06
N LYS A 66 23.29 5.64 8.75
CA LYS A 66 22.15 5.05 8.06
C LYS A 66 22.23 3.53 8.13
N LYS A 67 21.24 2.87 8.73
CA LYS A 67 21.10 1.42 8.71
C LYS A 67 20.50 0.96 7.40
N ILE A 68 21.24 0.14 6.64
CA ILE A 68 20.81 -0.44 5.36
C ILE A 68 20.55 -1.93 5.57
N TYR A 69 19.33 -2.35 5.30
CA TYR A 69 18.87 -3.73 5.41
C TYR A 69 18.93 -4.42 4.05
N SER A 70 19.32 -5.68 4.05
CA SER A 70 19.34 -6.54 2.86
C SER A 70 18.71 -7.88 3.21
N ILE A 71 17.91 -8.44 2.31
CA ILE A 71 17.35 -9.78 2.49
C ILE A 71 18.46 -10.84 2.42
N THR A 72 18.42 -11.83 3.30
CA THR A 72 19.34 -12.98 3.31
C THR A 72 18.79 -14.13 2.47
N LYS A 73 19.63 -15.17 2.23
CA LYS A 73 19.16 -16.43 1.63
C LYS A 73 18.04 -17.06 2.48
N LYS A 74 18.19 -17.02 3.82
CA LYS A 74 17.16 -17.52 4.77
C LYS A 74 15.88 -16.67 4.64
N GLY A 75 16.00 -15.35 4.58
CA GLY A 75 14.87 -14.44 4.38
C GLY A 75 14.14 -14.66 3.07
N THR A 76 14.88 -14.90 1.98
CA THR A 76 14.27 -15.21 0.67
C THR A 76 13.48 -16.53 0.72
N LYS A 77 14.03 -17.57 1.36
CA LYS A 77 13.34 -18.84 1.53
C LYS A 77 12.08 -18.68 2.38
N TRP A 78 12.20 -17.97 3.50
CA TRP A 78 11.08 -17.67 4.40
C TRP A 78 9.98 -16.90 3.67
N PHE A 79 10.34 -15.84 2.91
CA PHE A 79 9.40 -15.03 2.13
C PHE A 79 8.60 -15.88 1.14
N LYS A 80 9.29 -16.73 0.35
CA LYS A 80 8.62 -17.59 -0.64
C LYS A 80 7.65 -18.57 0.01
N LEU A 81 8.04 -19.19 1.13
CA LEU A 81 7.19 -20.15 1.86
C LEU A 81 5.94 -19.48 2.42
N ASN A 82 6.11 -18.33 3.10
CA ASN A 82 4.98 -17.59 3.68
C ASN A 82 4.06 -16.99 2.62
N LEU A 83 4.60 -16.58 1.47
CA LEU A 83 3.77 -16.11 0.36
C LEU A 83 2.91 -17.24 -0.19
N LEU A 84 3.49 -18.44 -0.36
CA LEU A 84 2.78 -19.64 -0.80
C LEU A 84 1.71 -20.05 0.21
N GLU A 85 2.03 -20.07 1.50
CA GLU A 85 1.09 -20.39 2.57
C GLU A 85 -0.08 -19.39 2.61
N SER A 86 0.20 -18.09 2.59
CA SER A 86 -0.82 -17.04 2.54
C SER A 86 -1.72 -17.16 1.31
N SER A 87 -1.15 -17.52 0.15
CA SER A 87 -1.95 -17.75 -1.06
C SER A 87 -2.88 -18.97 -0.91
N GLY A 88 -2.38 -20.06 -0.30
CA GLY A 88 -3.18 -21.23 -0.01
C GLY A 88 -4.31 -20.97 1.00
N GLU A 89 -4.04 -20.18 2.05
CA GLU A 89 -5.06 -19.74 3.01
C GLU A 89 -6.13 -18.91 2.33
N TRP A 90 -5.74 -17.93 1.50
CA TRP A 90 -6.66 -17.09 0.75
C TRP A 90 -7.56 -17.92 -0.18
N LEU A 91 -6.98 -18.86 -0.92
CA LEU A 91 -7.74 -19.77 -1.80
C LEU A 91 -8.71 -20.67 -1.03
N ARG A 92 -8.33 -21.16 0.15
CA ARG A 92 -9.19 -22.01 0.98
C ARG A 92 -10.28 -21.25 1.72
N SER A 93 -10.07 -19.96 1.97
CA SER A 93 -11.01 -19.15 2.75
C SER A 93 -12.36 -18.97 2.06
N GLY A 94 -12.42 -19.09 0.73
CA GLY A 94 -13.60 -18.78 -0.06
C GLY A 94 -13.99 -17.31 -0.04
N ASN A 95 -13.28 -16.49 0.73
CA ASN A 95 -13.51 -15.04 0.85
C ASN A 95 -12.53 -14.30 -0.06
N TYR A 96 -12.88 -14.21 -1.34
CA TYR A 96 -12.06 -13.60 -2.38
C TYR A 96 -12.23 -12.08 -2.47
N GLY A 97 -13.09 -11.51 -1.62
CA GLY A 97 -13.27 -10.06 -1.53
C GLY A 97 -12.26 -9.42 -0.59
N ASP A 98 -11.80 -8.24 -0.94
CA ASP A 98 -11.03 -7.42 -0.02
C ASP A 98 -11.92 -6.98 1.16
N GLN A 99 -11.41 -7.07 2.38
CA GLN A 99 -12.11 -6.55 3.55
C GLN A 99 -12.10 -5.01 3.49
N VAL A 100 -13.13 -4.43 2.91
CA VAL A 100 -13.28 -2.98 2.81
C VAL A 100 -13.98 -2.46 4.07
N LYS A 101 -13.21 -2.07 5.09
CA LYS A 101 -13.70 -1.23 6.18
C LYS A 101 -13.63 0.23 5.72
N SER A 102 -14.66 0.71 5.09
CA SER A 102 -14.72 2.06 4.54
C SER A 102 -15.70 2.91 5.33
N GLU A 103 -15.18 3.89 6.07
CA GLU A 103 -16.00 4.90 6.74
C GLU A 103 -16.83 5.68 5.72
N PHE A 104 -16.28 5.98 4.55
CA PHE A 104 -17.00 6.62 3.46
C PHE A 104 -18.26 5.84 3.06
N LEU A 105 -18.15 4.51 2.86
CA LEU A 105 -19.30 3.70 2.48
C LEU A 105 -20.38 3.68 3.57
N MET A 106 -19.99 3.66 4.84
CA MET A 106 -20.93 3.74 5.97
C MET A 106 -21.63 5.11 6.02
N LEU A 107 -20.88 6.19 5.81
CA LEU A 107 -21.45 7.55 5.78
C LEU A 107 -22.44 7.71 4.62
N ILE A 108 -22.14 7.14 3.45
CA ILE A 108 -23.05 7.17 2.30
C ILE A 108 -24.29 6.30 2.55
N LEU A 109 -24.11 5.10 3.11
CA LEU A 109 -25.23 4.20 3.42
C LEU A 109 -26.27 4.84 4.35
N PHE A 110 -25.80 5.65 5.32
CA PHE A 110 -26.64 6.34 6.29
C PHE A 110 -26.79 7.84 6.00
N SER A 111 -26.55 8.28 4.77
CA SER A 111 -26.57 9.70 4.40
C SER A 111 -27.94 10.37 4.53
N GLU A 112 -29.01 9.61 4.60
CA GLU A 112 -30.37 10.12 4.87
C GLU A 112 -30.49 10.82 6.24
N TYR A 113 -29.62 10.46 7.21
CA TYR A 113 -29.53 11.08 8.54
C TYR A 113 -28.56 12.27 8.60
N LEU A 114 -27.95 12.66 7.48
CA LEU A 114 -27.01 13.77 7.39
C LEU A 114 -27.64 14.95 6.62
N PRO A 115 -27.27 16.19 6.97
CA PRO A 115 -27.61 17.33 6.13
C PRO A 115 -27.09 17.13 4.69
N LYS A 116 -27.88 17.55 3.71
CA LYS A 116 -27.53 17.42 2.27
C LYS A 116 -26.19 18.06 1.93
N GLU A 117 -25.87 19.20 2.54
CA GLU A 117 -24.60 19.90 2.38
C GLU A 117 -23.44 19.04 2.88
N THR A 118 -23.61 18.36 4.02
CA THR A 118 -22.59 17.43 4.58
C THR A 118 -22.38 16.24 3.66
N THR A 119 -23.45 15.64 3.14
CA THR A 119 -23.35 14.52 2.18
C THR A 119 -22.61 14.93 0.91
N ASN A 120 -22.92 16.13 0.37
CA ASN A 120 -22.21 16.67 -0.78
C ASN A 120 -20.72 16.91 -0.50
N LEU A 121 -20.40 17.42 0.68
CA LEU A 121 -19.01 17.62 1.09
C LEU A 121 -18.25 16.29 1.15
N ILE A 122 -18.81 15.26 1.78
CA ILE A 122 -18.22 13.91 1.85
C ILE A 122 -17.91 13.37 0.45
N ILE A 123 -18.86 13.50 -0.49
CA ILE A 123 -18.67 13.05 -1.87
C ILE A 123 -17.58 13.85 -2.57
N ASN A 124 -17.55 15.17 -2.42
CA ASN A 124 -16.54 16.02 -3.03
C ASN A 124 -15.12 15.71 -2.54
N GLU A 125 -14.95 15.54 -1.22
CA GLU A 125 -13.65 15.16 -0.64
C GLU A 125 -13.21 13.77 -1.13
N ARG A 126 -14.14 12.82 -1.22
CA ARG A 126 -13.85 11.50 -1.77
C ARG A 126 -13.43 11.55 -3.23
N LEU A 127 -14.10 12.36 -4.05
CA LEU A 127 -13.76 12.58 -5.45
C LEU A 127 -12.38 13.23 -5.61
N LEU A 128 -12.11 14.29 -4.84
CA LEU A 128 -10.82 14.96 -4.85
C LEU A 128 -9.70 13.98 -4.54
N PHE A 129 -9.87 13.21 -3.47
CA PHE A 129 -8.93 12.18 -3.07
C PHE A 129 -8.72 11.11 -4.15
N ALA A 130 -9.81 10.57 -4.73
CA ALA A 130 -9.73 9.56 -5.78
C ALA A 130 -8.99 10.08 -7.03
N LYS A 131 -9.23 11.34 -7.43
CA LYS A 131 -8.52 12.00 -8.53
C LYS A 131 -7.03 12.18 -8.25
N GLN A 132 -6.65 12.51 -7.01
CA GLN A 132 -5.24 12.57 -6.61
C GLN A 132 -4.54 11.21 -6.73
N ILE A 133 -5.18 10.14 -6.25
CA ILE A 133 -4.63 8.79 -6.38
C ILE A 133 -4.53 8.37 -7.85
N LEU A 134 -5.54 8.65 -8.66
CA LEU A 134 -5.52 8.36 -10.10
C LEU A 134 -4.36 9.07 -10.79
N ALA A 135 -4.14 10.35 -10.49
CA ALA A 135 -3.01 11.11 -11.03
C ALA A 135 -1.66 10.49 -10.65
N LEU A 136 -1.50 10.01 -9.39
CA LEU A 136 -0.29 9.31 -8.94
C LEU A 136 -0.08 7.99 -9.67
N LEU A 137 -1.14 7.21 -9.91
CA LEU A 137 -1.07 5.95 -10.65
C LEU A 137 -0.71 6.17 -12.13
N GLN A 138 -1.18 7.25 -12.72
CA GLN A 138 -0.91 7.63 -14.12
C GLN A 138 0.41 8.39 -14.30
N TYR A 139 1.05 8.80 -13.21
CA TYR A 139 2.29 9.55 -13.28
C TYR A 139 3.44 8.68 -13.81
N ASP A 140 4.01 9.07 -14.95
CA ASP A 140 5.12 8.39 -15.62
C ASP A 140 6.48 9.07 -15.42
N GLY A 141 6.53 10.13 -14.61
CA GLY A 141 7.77 10.83 -14.30
C GLY A 141 8.69 10.07 -13.32
N PRO A 142 9.80 10.70 -12.92
CA PRO A 142 10.78 10.09 -12.03
C PRO A 142 10.13 9.66 -10.70
N VAL A 143 10.31 8.41 -10.35
CA VAL A 143 9.90 7.85 -9.05
C VAL A 143 11.14 7.38 -8.29
N THR A 144 11.00 7.07 -7.01
CA THR A 144 12.10 6.44 -6.26
C THR A 144 12.58 5.19 -7.01
N GLN A 145 13.87 4.88 -6.90
CA GLN A 145 14.45 3.70 -7.56
C GLN A 145 13.64 2.42 -7.28
N THR A 146 13.15 2.25 -6.05
CA THR A 146 12.28 1.14 -5.66
C THR A 146 10.94 1.15 -6.39
N GLY A 147 10.30 2.31 -6.47
CA GLY A 147 9.02 2.47 -7.17
C GLY A 147 9.14 2.18 -8.66
N ALA A 148 10.24 2.65 -9.31
CA ALA A 148 10.51 2.36 -10.71
C ALA A 148 10.71 0.86 -10.96
N GLN A 149 11.48 0.18 -10.10
CA GLN A 149 11.73 -1.26 -10.23
C GLN A 149 10.43 -2.07 -10.12
N MET A 150 9.55 -1.75 -9.18
CA MET A 150 8.28 -2.44 -9.01
C MET A 150 7.31 -2.12 -10.15
N ARG A 151 7.23 -0.86 -10.58
CA ARG A 151 6.33 -0.41 -11.64
C ARG A 151 6.61 -1.09 -12.99
N ASN A 152 7.86 -1.35 -13.29
CA ASN A 152 8.31 -1.91 -14.57
C ASN A 152 8.26 -3.45 -14.62
N THR A 153 7.74 -4.12 -13.57
CA THR A 153 7.49 -5.56 -13.61
C THR A 153 6.11 -5.85 -14.22
N PRO A 154 5.89 -7.04 -14.83
CA PRO A 154 4.57 -7.46 -15.29
C PRO A 154 3.50 -7.37 -14.19
N GLN A 155 3.85 -7.77 -12.96
CA GLN A 155 2.98 -7.71 -11.79
C GLN A 155 2.64 -6.26 -11.40
N GLY A 156 3.64 -5.38 -11.40
CA GLY A 156 3.44 -3.95 -11.11
C GLY A 156 2.57 -3.27 -12.15
N SER A 157 2.77 -3.58 -13.44
CA SER A 157 1.92 -3.08 -14.55
C SER A 157 0.48 -3.58 -14.43
N PHE A 158 0.30 -4.87 -14.14
CA PHE A 158 -1.03 -5.45 -13.91
C PHE A 158 -1.75 -4.77 -12.74
N LEU A 159 -1.08 -4.65 -11.60
CA LEU A 159 -1.66 -4.03 -10.41
C LEU A 159 -2.01 -2.54 -10.66
N ARG A 160 -1.12 -1.80 -11.29
CA ARG A 160 -1.35 -0.39 -11.67
C ARG A 160 -2.57 -0.26 -12.59
N GLY A 161 -2.67 -1.11 -13.61
CA GLY A 161 -3.81 -1.12 -14.54
C GLY A 161 -5.12 -1.43 -13.82
N LEU A 162 -5.13 -2.47 -12.97
CA LEU A 162 -6.29 -2.85 -12.16
C LEU A 162 -6.75 -1.70 -11.27
N MET A 163 -5.84 -1.09 -10.50
CA MET A 163 -6.16 0.01 -9.59
C MET A 163 -6.62 1.26 -10.33
N THR A 164 -6.01 1.59 -11.48
CA THR A 164 -6.42 2.70 -12.34
C THR A 164 -7.86 2.52 -12.79
N ASN A 165 -8.23 1.33 -13.27
CA ASN A 165 -9.61 1.04 -13.73
C ASN A 165 -10.63 1.11 -12.57
N ILE A 166 -10.32 0.53 -11.41
CA ILE A 166 -11.21 0.57 -10.24
C ILE A 166 -11.48 2.02 -9.82
N ILE A 167 -10.42 2.85 -9.71
CA ILE A 167 -10.53 4.23 -9.24
C ILE A 167 -11.23 5.10 -10.27
N SER A 168 -10.89 5.01 -11.56
CA SER A 168 -11.55 5.79 -12.60
C SER A 168 -13.04 5.47 -12.74
N SER A 169 -13.40 4.18 -12.68
CA SER A 169 -14.81 3.75 -12.67
C SER A 169 -15.57 4.28 -11.45
N GLY A 170 -14.93 4.29 -10.28
CA GLY A 170 -15.49 4.87 -9.06
C GLY A 170 -15.72 6.38 -9.17
N ILE A 171 -14.77 7.12 -9.74
CA ILE A 171 -14.91 8.56 -10.02
C ILE A 171 -16.10 8.79 -10.97
N ASP A 172 -16.12 8.10 -12.11
CA ASP A 172 -17.18 8.23 -13.11
C ASP A 172 -18.55 7.96 -12.52
N TYR A 173 -18.67 6.91 -11.70
CA TYR A 173 -19.93 6.57 -11.04
C TYR A 173 -20.39 7.67 -10.07
N MET A 174 -19.49 8.15 -9.21
CA MET A 174 -19.83 9.20 -8.25
C MET A 174 -20.20 10.51 -8.94
N GLU A 175 -19.51 10.91 -10.01
CA GLU A 175 -19.83 12.13 -10.77
C GLU A 175 -21.19 12.04 -11.46
N LYS A 176 -21.51 10.91 -12.06
CA LYS A 176 -22.79 10.70 -12.78
C LYS A 176 -23.98 10.54 -11.85
N ASN A 177 -23.78 9.98 -10.66
CA ASN A 177 -24.87 9.56 -9.78
C ASN A 177 -24.98 10.36 -8.47
N ARG A 178 -24.19 11.41 -8.29
CA ARG A 178 -24.21 12.24 -7.07
C ARG A 178 -25.60 12.79 -6.73
N ASN A 179 -26.45 13.01 -7.73
CA ASN A 179 -27.79 13.55 -7.55
C ASN A 179 -28.79 12.55 -6.92
N ILE A 180 -28.42 11.26 -6.85
CA ILE A 180 -29.27 10.22 -6.22
C ILE A 180 -29.35 10.49 -4.70
N LEU A 181 -28.27 10.95 -4.09
CA LEU A 181 -28.17 11.17 -2.64
C LEU A 181 -28.65 12.57 -2.23
N GLY A 182 -29.08 13.38 -3.15
CA GLY A 182 -29.47 14.78 -2.93
C GLY A 182 -30.99 15.06 -3.03
N LYS A 183 -31.81 14.01 -2.98
CA LYS A 183 -33.29 14.16 -2.98
C LYS A 183 -33.83 14.34 -1.58
#